data_c1a312e89bed432c211d701a665a76b9
#
_entry.id   c1a312e89bed432c211d701a665a76b9
#
_cell.length_a   1.000
_cell.length_b   1.000
_cell.length_c   1.000
_cell.angle_alpha   90.00
_cell.angle_beta   90.00
_cell.angle_gamma   90.00
#
_symmetry.space_group_name_H-M   'P 1'
#
loop_
_entity.id
_entity.type
_entity.pdbx_description
1 polymer ?
#
loop_
_entity_poly.entity_id
_entity_poly.type
_entity_poly.pdbx_seq_one_letter_code
_entity_poly.pdbx_strand_id
1 'polypeptide(L)'
;LFLPVNSMVIRGREPVIVDTGAPLHRERWLEKVFAVVEPEDVRWIYLSHDDGDHTGALFDVLERCPRATLVTNFFSVERLRLEKPTLPLSRMRWVEPGGSFDAGDRVLRLFRPPVFDGPTSRGLFDPNTGAMWMVDSFACFTPGPLDADELPQDLLAECMPALMSAISPWHAWLDRATFSAHVDAVEALGARTVASAHGPVLRGERLDDAFDRLRALAGAPTIPTPGQELLDALLAPTLLAAG
;
A
#
# COMPACT_ATOMS: atom_id res chain seq x y z
N LEU A 1 9.17 3.69 -17.24
CA LEU A 1 8.27 3.81 -16.10
C LEU A 1 8.40 2.58 -15.21
N PHE A 2 8.31 2.76 -13.90
CA PHE A 2 8.38 1.72 -12.88
C PHE A 2 7.09 1.75 -12.06
N LEU A 3 6.61 0.59 -11.63
CA LEU A 3 5.63 0.51 -10.56
C LEU A 3 6.39 0.52 -9.24
N PRO A 4 6.21 1.52 -8.38
CA PRO A 4 6.83 1.53 -7.06
C PRO A 4 6.33 0.36 -6.22
N VAL A 5 7.19 -0.17 -5.34
CA VAL A 5 6.80 -1.05 -4.25
C VAL A 5 7.38 -0.45 -2.98
N ASN A 6 6.59 0.39 -2.35
CA ASN A 6 6.97 1.16 -1.19
C ASN A 6 6.66 0.41 0.11
N SER A 7 7.37 0.79 1.15
CA SER A 7 7.07 0.49 2.55
C SER A 7 7.32 1.75 3.36
N MET A 8 6.77 1.82 4.56
CA MET A 8 6.95 2.99 5.42
C MET A 8 7.51 2.57 6.78
N VAL A 9 8.37 3.39 7.36
CA VAL A 9 8.81 3.26 8.75
C VAL A 9 8.33 4.47 9.54
N ILE A 10 7.56 4.22 10.59
CA ILE A 10 7.18 5.26 11.55
C ILE A 10 8.14 5.18 12.73
N ARG A 11 9.04 6.16 12.80
CA ARG A 11 9.95 6.29 13.94
C ARG A 11 9.25 7.02 15.06
N GLY A 12 9.30 6.47 16.25
CA GLY A 12 8.67 6.99 17.44
C GLY A 12 9.16 6.20 18.65
N ARG A 13 8.47 6.32 19.76
CA ARG A 13 8.79 5.59 20.99
C ARG A 13 8.74 4.07 20.79
N GLU A 14 7.77 3.61 20.00
CA GLU A 14 7.61 2.23 19.59
C GLU A 14 7.60 2.18 18.05
N PRO A 15 8.76 1.97 17.40
CA PRO A 15 8.84 1.99 15.96
C PRO A 15 7.93 0.96 15.27
N VAL A 16 7.36 1.37 14.13
CA VAL A 16 6.45 0.57 13.30
C VAL A 16 7.04 0.39 11.91
N ILE A 17 7.13 -0.84 11.44
CA ILE A 17 7.37 -1.16 10.02
C ILE A 17 6.01 -1.39 9.36
N VAL A 18 5.73 -0.67 8.28
CA VAL A 18 4.48 -0.75 7.51
C VAL A 18 4.79 -1.44 6.18
N ASP A 19 4.24 -2.63 5.99
CA ASP A 19 4.49 -3.56 4.89
C ASP A 19 5.98 -3.92 4.70
N THR A 20 6.26 -4.99 3.96
CA THR A 20 7.61 -5.55 3.90
C THR A 20 8.12 -5.79 2.48
N GLY A 21 7.54 -5.09 1.50
CA GLY A 21 7.97 -5.09 0.12
C GLY A 21 7.80 -6.43 -0.61
N ALA A 22 8.32 -6.50 -1.83
CA ALA A 22 8.23 -7.67 -2.69
C ALA A 22 9.40 -8.65 -2.48
N PRO A 23 9.18 -9.98 -2.66
CA PRO A 23 10.21 -11.00 -2.49
C PRO A 23 11.44 -10.79 -3.38
N LEU A 24 11.22 -10.26 -4.60
CA LEU A 24 12.28 -9.97 -5.57
C LEU A 24 13.34 -9.01 -5.03
N HIS A 25 12.97 -8.13 -4.11
CA HIS A 25 13.83 -7.09 -3.57
C HIS A 25 14.15 -7.30 -2.08
N ARG A 26 13.87 -8.47 -1.52
CA ARG A 26 13.93 -8.80 -0.09
C ARG A 26 15.24 -8.38 0.58
N GLU A 27 16.39 -8.80 0.06
CA GLU A 27 17.68 -8.50 0.65
C GLU A 27 17.97 -7.00 0.73
N ARG A 28 17.76 -6.31 -0.40
CA ARG A 28 17.93 -4.86 -0.49
C ARG A 28 16.94 -4.11 0.40
N TRP A 29 15.72 -4.63 0.50
CA TRP A 29 14.68 -4.06 1.37
C TRP A 29 15.09 -4.18 2.85
N LEU A 30 15.53 -5.36 3.28
CA LEU A 30 16.01 -5.60 4.66
C LEU A 30 17.20 -4.71 5.01
N GLU A 31 18.16 -4.57 4.12
CA GLU A 31 19.29 -3.66 4.29
C GLU A 31 18.82 -2.21 4.50
N LYS A 32 17.91 -1.73 3.67
CA LYS A 32 17.41 -0.36 3.74
C LYS A 32 16.57 -0.09 4.97
N VAL A 33 15.66 -0.98 5.34
CA VAL A 33 14.78 -0.76 6.49
C VAL A 33 15.58 -0.78 7.79
N PHE A 34 16.54 -1.68 7.94
CA PHE A 34 17.38 -1.75 9.13
C PHE A 34 18.52 -0.74 9.16
N ALA A 35 18.72 0.04 8.10
CA ALA A 35 19.48 1.29 8.15
C ALA A 35 18.68 2.47 8.74
N VAL A 36 17.34 2.33 8.87
CA VAL A 36 16.44 3.38 9.39
C VAL A 36 15.99 3.10 10.83
N VAL A 37 15.89 1.83 11.20
CA VAL A 37 15.43 1.39 12.54
C VAL A 37 16.17 0.13 12.96
N GLU A 38 16.61 0.08 14.23
CA GLU A 38 17.25 -1.11 14.78
C GLU A 38 16.21 -2.22 14.99
N PRO A 39 16.51 -3.48 14.60
CA PRO A 39 15.57 -4.60 14.73
C PRO A 39 15.03 -4.80 16.14
N GLU A 40 15.89 -4.65 17.15
CA GLU A 40 15.54 -4.82 18.56
C GLU A 40 14.61 -3.74 19.10
N ASP A 41 14.56 -2.58 18.42
CA ASP A 41 13.68 -1.48 18.81
C ASP A 41 12.29 -1.58 18.19
N VAL A 42 12.13 -2.29 17.09
CA VAL A 42 10.83 -2.47 16.42
C VAL A 42 9.83 -3.14 17.38
N ARG A 43 8.68 -2.49 17.58
CA ARG A 43 7.58 -2.99 18.42
C ARG A 43 6.39 -3.44 17.61
N TRP A 44 6.21 -2.89 16.41
CA TRP A 44 5.06 -3.14 15.59
C TRP A 44 5.47 -3.42 14.15
N ILE A 45 4.89 -4.45 13.57
CA ILE A 45 4.89 -4.69 12.13
C ILE A 45 3.42 -4.55 11.72
N TYR A 46 3.11 -3.56 10.91
CA TYR A 46 1.79 -3.36 10.36
C TYR A 46 1.72 -3.94 8.96
N LEU A 47 0.85 -4.93 8.76
CA LEU A 47 0.60 -5.51 7.46
C LEU A 47 -0.74 -5.00 6.94
N SER A 48 -0.70 -4.21 5.87
CA SER A 48 -1.87 -3.60 5.26
C SER A 48 -2.79 -4.62 4.60
N HIS A 49 -2.21 -5.60 3.91
CA HIS A 49 -2.85 -6.82 3.39
C HIS A 49 -1.81 -7.90 3.08
N ASP A 50 -2.25 -9.07 2.60
CA ASP A 50 -1.43 -10.28 2.53
C ASP A 50 -0.86 -10.60 1.15
N ASP A 51 -0.89 -9.68 0.21
CA ASP A 51 -0.30 -9.89 -1.11
C ASP A 51 1.23 -9.95 -1.08
N GLY A 52 1.80 -10.67 -2.04
CA GLY A 52 3.22 -11.01 -2.02
C GLY A 52 4.17 -9.82 -2.02
N ASP A 53 3.78 -8.70 -2.59
CA ASP A 53 4.56 -7.47 -2.64
C ASP A 53 4.43 -6.59 -1.38
N HIS A 54 3.60 -7.00 -0.43
CA HIS A 54 3.51 -6.44 0.92
C HIS A 54 4.13 -7.37 1.98
N THR A 55 4.26 -8.64 1.67
CA THR A 55 4.72 -9.69 2.60
C THR A 55 6.12 -10.23 2.29
N GLY A 56 6.80 -9.70 1.27
CA GLY A 56 8.02 -10.28 0.71
C GLY A 56 9.16 -10.52 1.67
N ALA A 57 9.31 -9.71 2.72
CA ALA A 57 10.29 -9.91 3.79
C ALA A 57 9.64 -10.14 5.17
N LEU A 58 8.32 -10.38 5.25
CA LEU A 58 7.59 -10.44 6.53
C LEU A 58 8.17 -11.45 7.51
N PHE A 59 8.50 -12.63 7.04
CA PHE A 59 9.00 -13.69 7.92
C PHE A 59 10.41 -13.40 8.42
N ASP A 60 11.27 -12.79 7.59
CA ASP A 60 12.60 -12.32 7.99
C ASP A 60 12.51 -11.22 9.05
N VAL A 61 11.57 -10.28 8.87
CA VAL A 61 11.33 -9.20 9.84
C VAL A 61 10.81 -9.74 11.15
N LEU A 62 9.87 -10.70 11.13
CA LEU A 62 9.37 -11.36 12.35
C LEU A 62 10.49 -12.10 13.11
N GLU A 63 11.44 -12.70 12.40
CA GLU A 63 12.58 -13.37 13.00
C GLU A 63 13.59 -12.38 13.59
N ARG A 64 13.94 -11.33 12.85
CA ARG A 64 14.92 -10.32 13.25
C ARG A 64 14.40 -9.36 14.32
N CYS A 65 13.08 -9.14 14.39
CA CYS A 65 12.42 -8.26 15.35
C CYS A 65 11.66 -9.07 16.41
N PRO A 66 12.32 -9.74 17.36
CA PRO A 66 11.70 -10.69 18.28
C PRO A 66 10.69 -10.04 19.23
N ARG A 67 10.78 -8.74 19.43
CA ARG A 67 9.89 -7.97 20.32
C ARG A 67 8.68 -7.36 19.58
N ALA A 68 8.64 -7.50 18.25
CA ALA A 68 7.56 -6.90 17.46
C ALA A 68 6.28 -7.73 17.52
N THR A 69 5.14 -7.04 17.54
CA THR A 69 3.81 -7.58 17.36
C THR A 69 3.34 -7.29 15.94
N LEU A 70 2.86 -8.30 15.23
CA LEU A 70 2.26 -8.16 13.90
C LEU A 70 0.80 -7.69 14.04
N VAL A 71 0.52 -6.48 13.57
CA VAL A 71 -0.83 -5.94 13.45
C VAL A 71 -1.37 -6.30 12.07
N THR A 72 -2.44 -7.06 12.04
CA THR A 72 -3.06 -7.56 10.81
C THR A 72 -4.53 -7.94 11.06
N ASN A 73 -5.08 -8.87 10.29
CA ASN A 73 -6.46 -9.33 10.41
C ASN A 73 -6.59 -10.85 10.27
N PHE A 74 -7.79 -11.36 10.56
CA PHE A 74 -8.08 -12.79 10.52
C PHE A 74 -7.76 -13.43 9.16
N PHE A 75 -8.28 -12.87 8.06
CA PHE A 75 -8.12 -13.49 6.75
C PHE A 75 -6.68 -13.47 6.24
N SER A 76 -5.93 -12.39 6.51
CA SER A 76 -4.49 -12.36 6.19
C SER A 76 -3.74 -13.47 6.93
N VAL A 77 -4.04 -13.68 8.21
CA VAL A 77 -3.40 -14.74 9.00
C VAL A 77 -3.72 -16.12 8.46
N GLU A 78 -4.97 -16.39 8.10
CA GLU A 78 -5.36 -17.69 7.54
C GLU A 78 -4.62 -17.98 6.22
N ARG A 79 -4.44 -16.98 5.35
CA ARG A 79 -3.68 -17.13 4.10
C ARG A 79 -2.18 -17.30 4.36
N LEU A 80 -1.58 -16.46 5.21
CA LEU A 80 -0.17 -16.54 5.56
C LEU A 80 0.20 -17.88 6.21
N ARG A 81 -0.72 -18.51 6.95
CA ARG A 81 -0.51 -19.82 7.54
C ARG A 81 -0.50 -20.97 6.53
N LEU A 82 -1.09 -20.79 5.36
CA LEU A 82 -0.95 -21.76 4.27
C LEU A 82 0.50 -21.80 3.76
N GLU A 83 1.17 -20.66 3.76
CA GLU A 83 2.59 -20.55 3.36
C GLU A 83 3.52 -20.92 4.52
N LYS A 84 3.22 -20.41 5.72
CA LYS A 84 4.03 -20.65 6.94
C LYS A 84 3.16 -21.08 8.13
N PRO A 85 2.91 -22.38 8.29
CA PRO A 85 2.06 -22.91 9.37
C PRO A 85 2.53 -22.55 10.78
N THR A 86 3.84 -22.27 10.93
CA THR A 86 4.47 -21.93 12.23
C THR A 86 4.40 -20.44 12.56
N LEU A 87 3.59 -19.66 11.85
CA LEU A 87 3.41 -18.24 12.12
C LEU A 87 3.02 -17.99 13.59
N PRO A 88 3.72 -17.11 14.35
CA PRO A 88 3.56 -17.00 15.79
C PRO A 88 2.29 -16.21 16.18
N LEU A 89 1.17 -16.89 16.34
CA LEU A 89 -0.12 -16.28 16.69
C LEU A 89 -0.08 -15.47 17.99
N SER A 90 0.77 -15.86 18.94
CA SER A 90 0.97 -15.14 20.21
C SER A 90 1.61 -13.75 20.04
N ARG A 91 2.18 -13.47 18.88
CA ARG A 91 2.79 -12.19 18.53
C ARG A 91 1.93 -11.40 17.54
N MET A 92 0.61 -11.58 17.57
CA MET A 92 -0.31 -10.91 16.66
C MET A 92 -1.35 -10.09 17.40
N ARG A 93 -1.79 -9.05 16.72
CA ARG A 93 -2.94 -8.23 17.09
C ARG A 93 -3.82 -8.03 15.87
N TRP A 94 -5.06 -8.47 15.96
CA TRP A 94 -6.03 -8.25 14.88
C TRP A 94 -6.79 -6.96 15.14
N VAL A 95 -6.74 -6.07 14.16
CA VAL A 95 -7.41 -4.77 14.23
C VAL A 95 -8.18 -4.54 12.93
N GLU A 96 -9.47 -4.25 13.08
CA GLU A 96 -10.35 -3.97 11.94
C GLU A 96 -10.40 -2.46 11.61
N PRO A 97 -10.86 -2.07 10.42
CA PRO A 97 -11.12 -0.67 10.08
C PRO A 97 -12.00 0.02 11.14
N GLY A 98 -11.63 1.23 11.54
CA GLY A 98 -12.23 1.95 12.67
C GLY A 98 -11.54 1.67 14.01
N GLY A 99 -10.72 0.63 14.11
CA GLY A 99 -9.89 0.34 15.27
C GLY A 99 -8.58 1.11 15.29
N SER A 100 -7.77 0.87 16.33
CA SER A 100 -6.49 1.53 16.52
C SER A 100 -5.54 0.68 17.37
N PHE A 101 -4.26 1.06 17.37
CA PHE A 101 -3.27 0.57 18.32
C PHE A 101 -2.38 1.71 18.80
N ASP A 102 -1.90 1.58 20.03
CA ASP A 102 -1.01 2.53 20.68
C ASP A 102 0.44 2.13 20.38
N ALA A 103 1.21 3.04 19.78
CA ALA A 103 2.63 2.90 19.50
C ALA A 103 3.49 3.73 20.49
N GLY A 104 2.99 3.91 21.72
CA GLY A 104 3.70 4.48 22.85
C GLY A 104 3.69 6.01 22.93
N ASP A 105 3.91 6.71 21.85
CA ASP A 105 3.85 8.18 21.76
C ASP A 105 2.71 8.66 20.83
N ARG A 106 2.01 7.74 20.22
CA ARG A 106 0.91 8.01 19.29
C ARG A 106 -0.06 6.85 19.19
N VAL A 107 -1.30 7.15 18.80
CA VAL A 107 -2.33 6.16 18.51
C VAL A 107 -2.55 6.13 17.01
N LEU A 108 -2.20 5.03 16.38
CA LEU A 108 -2.37 4.81 14.96
C LEU A 108 -3.77 4.24 14.68
N ARG A 109 -4.47 4.81 13.69
CA ARG A 109 -5.86 4.48 13.37
C ARG A 109 -5.94 3.71 12.07
N LEU A 110 -6.75 2.66 12.03
CA LEU A 110 -6.99 1.87 10.84
C LEU A 110 -8.29 2.30 10.16
N PHE A 111 -8.28 2.30 8.84
CA PHE A 111 -9.46 2.58 8.03
C PHE A 111 -9.53 1.66 6.81
N ARG A 112 -10.69 1.60 6.16
CA ARG A 112 -10.83 0.93 4.86
C ARG A 112 -10.36 1.90 3.76
N PRO A 113 -9.32 1.57 2.98
CA PRO A 113 -8.97 2.39 1.83
C PRO A 113 -10.11 2.38 0.79
N PRO A 114 -10.33 3.48 0.04
CA PRO A 114 -11.40 3.54 -0.95
C PRO A 114 -11.19 2.57 -2.12
N VAL A 115 -9.95 2.38 -2.55
CA VAL A 115 -9.56 1.41 -3.57
C VAL A 115 -8.79 0.29 -2.89
N PHE A 116 -9.17 -0.94 -3.15
CA PHE A 116 -8.53 -2.14 -2.60
C PHE A 116 -8.86 -3.34 -3.48
N ASP A 117 -7.97 -4.29 -3.59
CA ASP A 117 -8.12 -5.51 -4.36
C ASP A 117 -8.72 -6.68 -3.54
N GLY A 118 -8.58 -6.66 -2.23
CA GLY A 118 -9.05 -7.72 -1.36
C GLY A 118 -9.68 -7.28 -0.04
N PRO A 119 -10.43 -8.16 0.63
CA PRO A 119 -11.10 -7.85 1.89
C PRO A 119 -10.13 -7.59 3.05
N THR A 120 -8.87 -7.93 2.88
CA THR A 120 -7.82 -7.82 3.89
C THR A 120 -7.18 -6.44 3.95
N SER A 121 -7.37 -5.59 2.92
CA SER A 121 -6.73 -4.27 2.82
C SER A 121 -7.19 -3.30 3.92
N ARG A 122 -6.22 -2.68 4.59
CA ARG A 122 -6.43 -1.69 5.67
C ARG A 122 -5.41 -0.56 5.56
N GLY A 123 -5.89 0.66 5.48
CA GLY A 123 -5.06 1.85 5.55
C GLY A 123 -4.67 2.17 7.00
N LEU A 124 -3.61 2.96 7.16
CA LEU A 124 -3.10 3.40 8.46
C LEU A 124 -2.98 4.92 8.48
N PHE A 125 -3.45 5.54 9.54
CA PHE A 125 -3.38 6.99 9.74
C PHE A 125 -2.70 7.34 11.06
N ASP A 126 -1.70 8.21 11.02
CA ASP A 126 -1.07 8.83 12.17
C ASP A 126 -1.61 10.26 12.36
N PRO A 127 -2.53 10.51 13.31
CA PRO A 127 -3.08 11.83 13.54
C PRO A 127 -2.05 12.83 14.07
N ASN A 128 -0.96 12.39 14.69
CA ASN A 128 0.07 13.28 15.24
C ASN A 128 0.86 13.97 14.12
N THR A 129 1.21 13.24 13.08
CA THR A 129 1.98 13.78 11.95
C THR A 129 1.10 14.13 10.75
N GLY A 130 -0.14 13.63 10.68
CA GLY A 130 -0.99 13.71 9.51
C GLY A 130 -0.49 12.82 8.37
N ALA A 131 0.35 11.83 8.65
CA ALA A 131 0.79 10.85 7.67
C ALA A 131 -0.24 9.73 7.51
N MET A 132 -0.53 9.34 6.27
CA MET A 132 -1.48 8.28 5.94
C MET A 132 -0.86 7.29 4.97
N TRP A 133 -1.08 6.00 5.22
CA TRP A 133 -0.76 4.91 4.30
C TRP A 133 -2.04 4.42 3.62
N MET A 134 -2.10 4.61 2.30
CA MET A 134 -3.30 4.34 1.50
C MET A 134 -3.27 2.98 0.79
N VAL A 135 -2.32 2.13 1.14
CA VAL A 135 -2.17 0.78 0.56
C VAL A 135 -1.98 0.88 -0.95
N ASP A 136 -2.88 0.31 -1.75
CA ASP A 136 -2.83 0.33 -3.22
C ASP A 136 -3.62 1.49 -3.85
N SER A 137 -4.37 2.24 -3.03
CA SER A 137 -4.98 3.49 -3.52
C SER A 137 -3.88 4.46 -3.98
N PHE A 138 -4.16 5.20 -5.04
CA PHE A 138 -3.24 6.14 -5.68
C PHE A 138 -2.05 5.47 -6.38
N ALA A 139 -2.18 4.20 -6.77
CA ALA A 139 -1.19 3.53 -7.60
C ALA A 139 -0.94 4.30 -8.90
N CYS A 140 0.34 4.48 -9.24
CA CYS A 140 0.76 5.19 -10.45
C CYS A 140 2.15 4.73 -10.87
N PHE A 141 2.35 4.49 -12.17
CA PHE A 141 3.70 4.31 -12.71
C PHE A 141 4.49 5.61 -12.61
N THR A 142 5.74 5.52 -12.19
CA THR A 142 6.63 6.69 -12.05
C THR A 142 7.91 6.53 -12.87
N PRO A 143 8.53 7.62 -13.35
CA PRO A 143 9.82 7.55 -14.04
C PRO A 143 11.03 7.44 -13.10
N GLY A 144 10.81 7.43 -11.77
CA GLY A 144 11.85 7.36 -10.75
C GLY A 144 11.52 8.10 -9.47
N PRO A 145 11.28 9.43 -9.48
CA PRO A 145 10.90 10.18 -8.28
C PRO A 145 9.62 9.62 -7.64
N LEU A 146 9.58 9.63 -6.31
CA LEU A 146 8.43 9.17 -5.54
C LEU A 146 7.67 10.31 -4.87
N ASP A 147 8.11 11.56 -5.03
CA ASP A 147 7.36 12.74 -4.59
C ASP A 147 6.51 13.26 -5.76
N ALA A 148 5.21 13.42 -5.53
CA ALA A 148 4.29 13.85 -6.57
C ALA A 148 4.60 15.25 -7.10
N ASP A 149 5.20 16.11 -6.28
CA ASP A 149 5.58 17.47 -6.69
C ASP A 149 6.70 17.49 -7.75
N GLU A 150 7.46 16.39 -7.86
CA GLU A 150 8.51 16.20 -8.85
C GLU A 150 7.99 15.54 -10.16
N LEU A 151 6.72 15.12 -10.20
CA LEU A 151 6.13 14.42 -11.33
C LEU A 151 5.26 15.36 -12.20
N PRO A 152 5.21 15.12 -13.51
CA PRO A 152 4.26 15.81 -14.40
C PRO A 152 2.81 15.59 -13.94
N GLN A 153 2.00 16.64 -13.97
CA GLN A 153 0.61 16.55 -13.53
C GLN A 153 -0.24 15.66 -14.42
N ASP A 154 -0.01 15.71 -15.72
CA ASP A 154 -0.66 14.88 -16.73
C ASP A 154 -0.37 13.39 -16.51
N LEU A 155 0.86 13.03 -16.13
CA LEU A 155 1.21 11.65 -15.79
C LEU A 155 0.31 11.11 -14.64
N LEU A 156 0.17 11.89 -13.56
CA LEU A 156 -0.68 11.50 -12.44
C LEU A 156 -2.15 11.44 -12.85
N ALA A 157 -2.58 12.40 -13.68
CA ALA A 157 -3.94 12.50 -14.17
C ALA A 157 -4.39 11.30 -14.99
N GLU A 158 -3.50 10.73 -15.78
CA GLU A 158 -3.79 9.60 -16.66
C GLU A 158 -3.52 8.24 -15.98
N CYS A 159 -2.37 8.12 -15.34
CA CYS A 159 -1.90 6.84 -14.82
C CYS A 159 -2.66 6.38 -13.57
N MET A 160 -2.94 7.31 -12.65
CA MET A 160 -3.56 6.97 -11.37
C MET A 160 -4.97 6.38 -11.51
N PRO A 161 -5.92 7.00 -12.26
CA PRO A 161 -7.23 6.39 -12.48
C PRO A 161 -7.14 5.05 -13.21
N ALA A 162 -6.20 4.91 -14.15
CA ALA A 162 -6.00 3.68 -14.91
C ALA A 162 -5.61 2.50 -14.02
N LEU A 163 -4.59 2.69 -13.16
CA LEU A 163 -4.15 1.63 -12.25
C LEU A 163 -5.17 1.32 -11.16
N MET A 164 -5.79 2.35 -10.56
CA MET A 164 -6.85 2.14 -9.58
C MET A 164 -8.04 1.36 -10.17
N SER A 165 -8.40 1.65 -11.43
CA SER A 165 -9.43 0.90 -12.15
C SER A 165 -9.02 -0.56 -12.39
N ALA A 166 -7.76 -0.83 -12.70
CA ALA A 166 -7.25 -2.18 -12.92
C ALA A 166 -7.19 -3.00 -11.62
N ILE A 167 -6.75 -2.40 -10.52
CA ILE A 167 -6.66 -3.04 -9.19
C ILE A 167 -8.06 -3.35 -8.64
N SER A 168 -9.01 -2.45 -8.85
CA SER A 168 -10.36 -2.55 -8.27
C SER A 168 -11.45 -2.47 -9.34
N PRO A 169 -11.55 -3.45 -10.24
CA PRO A 169 -12.51 -3.40 -11.37
C PRO A 169 -13.97 -3.35 -10.93
N TRP A 170 -14.26 -3.71 -9.69
CA TRP A 170 -15.57 -3.61 -9.07
C TRP A 170 -16.08 -2.16 -8.92
N HIS A 171 -15.21 -1.13 -9.10
CA HIS A 171 -15.61 0.28 -9.07
C HIS A 171 -16.74 0.61 -10.07
N ALA A 172 -16.79 -0.12 -11.20
CA ALA A 172 -17.82 0.07 -12.22
C ALA A 172 -19.23 -0.25 -11.71
N TRP A 173 -19.36 -1.04 -10.65
CA TRP A 173 -20.64 -1.48 -10.06
C TRP A 173 -21.01 -0.71 -8.79
N LEU A 174 -20.19 0.25 -8.36
CA LEU A 174 -20.46 1.01 -7.15
C LEU A 174 -21.53 2.07 -7.36
N ASP A 175 -22.37 2.23 -6.36
CA ASP A 175 -23.19 3.42 -6.22
C ASP A 175 -22.31 4.64 -5.94
N ARG A 176 -22.39 5.64 -6.80
CA ARG A 176 -21.56 6.83 -6.75
C ARG A 176 -21.68 7.60 -5.44
N ALA A 177 -22.91 7.77 -4.92
CA ALA A 177 -23.15 8.54 -3.70
C ALA A 177 -22.53 7.82 -2.48
N THR A 178 -22.72 6.51 -2.39
CA THR A 178 -22.15 5.68 -1.32
C THR A 178 -20.64 5.69 -1.36
N PHE A 179 -20.03 5.55 -2.54
CA PHE A 179 -18.58 5.56 -2.68
C PHE A 179 -17.98 6.93 -2.37
N SER A 180 -18.58 8.02 -2.89
CA SER A 180 -18.10 9.38 -2.58
C SER A 180 -18.19 9.67 -1.09
N ALA A 181 -19.26 9.28 -0.41
CA ALA A 181 -19.37 9.45 1.04
C ALA A 181 -18.27 8.69 1.81
N HIS A 182 -17.86 7.51 1.30
CA HIS A 182 -16.73 6.78 1.87
C HIS A 182 -15.39 7.49 1.65
N VAL A 183 -15.16 8.01 0.43
CA VAL A 183 -13.95 8.81 0.12
C VAL A 183 -13.90 10.05 1.00
N ASP A 184 -15.02 10.77 1.15
CA ASP A 184 -15.14 11.95 2.02
C ASP A 184 -14.82 11.63 3.48
N ALA A 185 -15.27 10.48 3.98
CA ALA A 185 -14.97 10.03 5.34
C ALA A 185 -13.47 9.73 5.54
N VAL A 186 -12.78 9.19 4.54
CA VAL A 186 -11.33 8.95 4.59
C VAL A 186 -10.56 10.29 4.50
N GLU A 187 -10.94 11.17 3.60
CA GLU A 187 -10.33 12.51 3.48
C GLU A 187 -10.50 13.34 4.75
N ALA A 188 -11.68 13.24 5.40
CA ALA A 188 -11.98 13.91 6.67
C ALA A 188 -11.11 13.45 7.86
N LEU A 189 -10.32 12.37 7.72
CA LEU A 189 -9.30 12.02 8.69
C LEU A 189 -8.20 13.10 8.77
N GLY A 190 -8.07 13.95 7.76
CA GLY A 190 -7.21 15.12 7.73
C GLY A 190 -5.74 14.82 7.49
N ALA A 191 -5.46 13.90 6.56
CA ALA A 191 -4.09 13.63 6.14
C ALA A 191 -3.43 14.86 5.50
N ARG A 192 -2.17 15.12 5.85
CA ARG A 192 -1.33 16.15 5.23
C ARG A 192 -0.31 15.57 4.25
N THR A 193 0.02 14.30 4.45
CA THR A 193 0.92 13.55 3.59
C THR A 193 0.36 12.15 3.43
N VAL A 194 0.20 11.74 2.19
CA VAL A 194 -0.27 10.40 1.85
C VAL A 194 0.82 9.67 1.09
N ALA A 195 1.11 8.46 1.52
CA ALA A 195 1.94 7.50 0.82
C ALA A 195 1.12 6.25 0.49
N SER A 196 1.48 5.58 -0.58
CA SER A 196 0.88 4.30 -0.98
C SER A 196 1.95 3.32 -1.44
N ALA A 197 1.58 2.04 -1.51
CA ALA A 197 2.50 0.98 -1.92
C ALA A 197 2.98 1.18 -3.37
N HIS A 198 2.10 1.63 -4.25
CA HIS A 198 2.36 1.68 -5.69
C HIS A 198 2.26 3.08 -6.29
N GLY A 199 2.45 4.13 -5.48
CA GLY A 199 2.31 5.49 -5.95
C GLY A 199 3.34 6.45 -5.36
N PRO A 200 3.34 7.70 -5.84
CA PRO A 200 4.15 8.76 -5.28
C PRO A 200 3.58 9.24 -3.94
N VAL A 201 4.40 9.98 -3.20
CA VAL A 201 3.95 10.69 -2.00
C VAL A 201 3.17 11.94 -2.40
N LEU A 202 1.94 12.07 -1.91
CA LEU A 202 1.00 13.14 -2.24
C LEU A 202 0.86 14.14 -1.08
N ARG A 203 0.81 15.44 -1.42
CA ARG A 203 0.60 16.56 -0.48
C ARG A 203 -0.15 17.70 -1.17
N GLY A 204 -0.77 18.59 -0.36
CA GLY A 204 -1.39 19.82 -0.86
C GLY A 204 -2.33 19.56 -2.04
N GLU A 205 -2.31 20.43 -3.03
CA GLU A 205 -3.20 20.37 -4.21
C GLU A 205 -3.13 19.03 -4.97
N ARG A 206 -1.98 18.34 -4.95
CA ARG A 206 -1.83 17.02 -5.57
C ARG A 206 -2.65 15.95 -4.83
N LEU A 207 -2.75 16.09 -3.52
CA LEU A 207 -3.56 15.19 -2.70
C LEU A 207 -5.04 15.44 -2.92
N ASP A 208 -5.45 16.70 -2.97
CA ASP A 208 -6.85 17.10 -3.21
C ASP A 208 -7.32 16.57 -4.60
N ASP A 209 -6.51 16.79 -5.64
CA ASP A 209 -6.76 16.27 -6.99
C ASP A 209 -6.85 14.72 -7.01
N ALA A 210 -6.02 14.03 -6.24
CA ALA A 210 -6.06 12.58 -6.15
C ALA A 210 -7.37 12.07 -5.51
N PHE A 211 -7.89 12.74 -4.47
CA PHE A 211 -9.18 12.39 -3.87
C PHE A 211 -10.35 12.66 -4.84
N ASP A 212 -10.28 13.73 -5.63
CA ASP A 212 -11.29 14.01 -6.65
C ASP A 212 -11.32 12.93 -7.73
N ARG A 213 -10.15 12.42 -8.13
CA ARG A 213 -10.04 11.29 -9.05
C ARG A 213 -10.60 9.99 -8.48
N LEU A 214 -10.40 9.74 -7.19
CA LEU A 214 -11.05 8.60 -6.52
C LEU A 214 -12.58 8.67 -6.64
N ARG A 215 -13.17 9.83 -6.33
CA ARG A 215 -14.62 10.02 -6.45
C ARG A 215 -15.15 9.75 -7.86
N ALA A 216 -14.35 10.11 -8.86
CA ALA A 216 -14.70 9.94 -10.26
C ALA A 216 -14.71 8.47 -10.74
N LEU A 217 -14.07 7.55 -9.99
CA LEU A 217 -14.01 6.14 -10.38
C LEU A 217 -15.37 5.43 -10.31
N ALA A 218 -16.22 5.77 -9.35
CA ALA A 218 -17.48 5.06 -9.15
C ALA A 218 -18.38 5.11 -10.37
N GLY A 219 -18.73 3.95 -10.90
CA GLY A 219 -19.56 3.82 -12.11
C GLY A 219 -18.84 4.21 -13.41
N ALA A 220 -17.54 4.52 -13.37
CA ALA A 220 -16.75 4.73 -14.58
C ALA A 220 -16.50 3.39 -15.31
N PRO A 221 -16.32 3.39 -16.64
CA PRO A 221 -15.94 2.19 -17.37
C PRO A 221 -14.62 1.62 -16.85
N THR A 222 -14.53 0.29 -16.78
CA THR A 222 -13.26 -0.38 -16.48
C THR A 222 -12.27 -0.26 -17.63
N ILE A 223 -11.00 -0.14 -17.30
CA ILE A 223 -9.93 -0.18 -18.29
C ILE A 223 -9.57 -1.66 -18.52
N PRO A 224 -9.58 -2.15 -19.77
CA PRO A 224 -9.21 -3.52 -20.07
C PRO A 224 -7.76 -3.79 -19.59
N THR A 225 -7.56 -4.88 -18.89
CA THR A 225 -6.21 -5.36 -18.59
C THR A 225 -5.55 -5.91 -19.86
N PRO A 226 -4.20 -5.84 -19.96
CA PRO A 226 -3.47 -6.43 -21.07
C PRO A 226 -3.83 -7.91 -21.27
N GLY A 227 -4.10 -8.29 -22.50
CA GLY A 227 -4.47 -9.65 -22.88
C GLY A 227 -3.33 -10.43 -23.53
N GLN A 228 -3.68 -11.50 -24.25
CA GLN A 228 -2.74 -12.40 -24.95
C GLN A 228 -1.83 -11.65 -25.92
N GLU A 229 -2.35 -10.60 -26.56
CA GLU A 229 -1.60 -9.81 -27.55
C GLU A 229 -0.32 -9.18 -26.94
N LEU A 230 -0.39 -8.72 -25.68
CA LEU A 230 0.80 -8.21 -24.98
C LEU A 230 1.80 -9.34 -24.70
N LEU A 231 1.33 -10.51 -24.26
CA LEU A 231 2.20 -11.65 -24.04
C LEU A 231 2.89 -12.10 -25.33
N ASP A 232 2.15 -12.18 -26.43
CA ASP A 232 2.70 -12.52 -27.75
C ASP A 232 3.76 -11.51 -28.19
N ALA A 233 3.51 -10.22 -27.96
CA ALA A 233 4.48 -9.15 -28.23
C ALA A 233 5.75 -9.25 -27.38
N LEU A 234 5.62 -9.63 -26.10
CA LEU A 234 6.76 -9.83 -25.18
C LEU A 234 7.57 -11.09 -25.52
N LEU A 235 6.92 -12.12 -26.07
CA LEU A 235 7.55 -13.38 -26.47
C LEU A 235 8.09 -13.35 -27.90
N ALA A 236 7.71 -12.36 -28.70
CA ALA A 236 8.23 -12.22 -30.06
C ALA A 236 9.77 -12.09 -30.01
N PRO A 237 10.51 -12.83 -30.83
CA PRO A 237 11.97 -12.73 -30.84
C PRO A 237 12.36 -11.27 -31.04
N THR A 238 13.18 -10.74 -30.15
CA THR A 238 13.72 -9.39 -30.31
C THR A 238 14.57 -9.39 -31.57
N LEU A 239 14.09 -8.74 -32.62
CA LEU A 239 14.84 -8.54 -33.89
C LEU A 239 16.06 -7.61 -33.70
N LEU A 240 16.72 -7.63 -32.55
CA LEU A 240 17.87 -6.83 -32.19
C LEU A 240 19.12 -7.67 -31.89
N ALA A 241 19.34 -8.73 -32.68
CA ALA A 241 20.62 -9.44 -32.68
C ALA A 241 21.07 -9.77 -34.11
N ALA A 242 21.03 -8.77 -35.02
CA ALA A 242 21.68 -8.85 -36.32
C ALA A 242 21.98 -7.42 -36.77
N GLY A 243 23.13 -6.91 -36.30
CA GLY A 243 23.73 -5.66 -36.74
C GLY A 243 25.12 -5.55 -36.17
#